data_6400e6b1c7270da0f02b61ea01fd19c2
#
_entry.id   6400e6b1c7270da0f02b61ea01fd19c2
#
_cell.length_a   1.000
_cell.length_b   1.000
_cell.length_c   1.000
_cell.angle_alpha   90.00
_cell.angle_beta   90.00
_cell.angle_gamma   90.00
#
_symmetry.space_group_name_H-M   'P 1'
#
loop_
_entity.id
_entity.type
_entity.pdbx_description
1 polymer ?
#
loop_
_entity_poly.entity_id
_entity_poly.type
_entity_poly.pdbx_seq_one_letter_code
_entity_poly.pdbx_strand_id
1 'polypeptide(L)'
;MTYFLRALRDASKSWPLLLAAFLCSAGVAGLWGANIAALFPVIEVTLNGESLQNWNEKRIADAESKIVSHEQEIQRLHDRLAGGGRAEAEQQNIQNKIDTLLLQDKSDRAILTSAQFLQPWLESYIPRDPFQTVLLVVVLIVISTFLKHCLLLTGTMLVSFVAMGISRDLRVKIFNKALELDRTQFMKNGSAGFMAQVTHTADMLSGGITTTFGGAITEPLKIAACLGGALCISWQLTLACLTMAPIVGFMMVWLNRKMRSASKNILSQALGFHHVMLEALNNVLTVQAYTMESFERDRFRDSTNHMMKIGLRHNFYRALANPITEVLGIGMVATSIAVGAWLVINKETQIFGVTMTEQPMTVPGIMVFFGMLIGASDPVRKLSGVITGINVGIVGAQSLYPLLDTPSKLKEKSNPYYLPSPHREIALRNVSFSYDGIDTVLKNVDVAIEFGE
;
A
#
# COMPACT_ATOMS: atom_id res chain seq x y z
N MET A 1 -8.38 -15.88 4.38
CA MET A 1 -8.81 -14.49 4.08
C MET A 1 -9.96 -14.03 5.00
N THR A 2 -10.91 -14.88 5.33
CA THR A 2 -12.04 -14.61 6.23
C THR A 2 -11.63 -14.03 7.59
N TYR A 3 -10.64 -14.59 8.26
CA TYR A 3 -10.16 -14.09 9.56
C TYR A 3 -9.52 -12.70 9.50
N PHE A 4 -8.79 -12.40 8.45
CA PHE A 4 -8.21 -11.05 8.29
C PHE A 4 -9.29 -10.00 8.01
N LEU A 5 -10.32 -10.34 7.23
CA LEU A 5 -11.49 -9.49 7.03
C LEU A 5 -12.24 -9.23 8.34
N ARG A 6 -12.32 -10.21 9.27
CA ARG A 6 -12.87 -10.02 10.61
C ARG A 6 -12.06 -8.98 11.39
N ALA A 7 -10.73 -9.05 11.34
CA ALA A 7 -9.86 -8.04 11.96
C ALA A 7 -10.05 -6.63 11.37
N LEU A 8 -10.17 -6.54 10.03
CA LEU A 8 -10.46 -5.25 9.37
C LEU A 8 -11.84 -4.70 9.73
N ARG A 9 -12.83 -5.57 9.90
CA ARG A 9 -14.15 -5.19 10.40
C ARG A 9 -14.11 -4.69 11.84
N ASP A 10 -13.27 -5.28 12.70
CA ASP A 10 -13.07 -4.77 14.04
C ASP A 10 -12.35 -3.41 14.01
N ALA A 11 -11.39 -3.20 13.10
CA ALA A 11 -10.76 -1.91 12.87
C ALA A 11 -11.76 -0.83 12.41
N SER A 12 -12.71 -1.19 11.56
CA SER A 12 -13.70 -0.24 11.06
C SER A 12 -14.64 0.32 12.14
N LYS A 13 -14.70 -0.27 13.33
CA LYS A 13 -15.41 0.33 14.49
C LYS A 13 -14.80 1.67 14.91
N SER A 14 -13.51 1.88 14.67
CA SER A 14 -12.80 3.15 14.88
C SER A 14 -12.80 4.03 13.63
N TRP A 15 -13.93 4.06 12.89
CA TRP A 15 -14.05 4.76 11.62
C TRP A 15 -13.66 6.25 11.65
N PRO A 16 -13.88 7.04 12.73
CA PRO A 16 -13.48 8.45 12.72
C PRO A 16 -11.96 8.63 12.62
N LEU A 17 -11.19 7.76 13.34
CA LEU A 17 -9.73 7.79 13.28
C LEU A 17 -9.21 7.33 11.90
N LEU A 18 -9.84 6.31 11.31
CA LEU A 18 -9.52 5.85 9.98
C LEU A 18 -9.87 6.86 8.89
N LEU A 19 -10.98 7.60 9.05
CA LEU A 19 -11.35 8.71 8.16
C LEU A 19 -10.32 9.85 8.26
N ALA A 20 -9.92 10.24 9.47
CA ALA A 20 -8.86 11.24 9.66
C ALA A 20 -7.54 10.80 9.01
N ALA A 21 -7.14 9.52 9.17
CA ALA A 21 -5.96 8.96 8.51
C ALA A 21 -6.09 8.97 6.97
N PHE A 22 -7.28 8.67 6.44
CA PHE A 22 -7.56 8.77 5.01
C PHE A 22 -7.42 10.20 4.48
N LEU A 23 -7.97 11.19 5.20
CA LEU A 23 -7.82 12.61 4.84
C LEU A 23 -6.35 13.05 4.86
N CYS A 24 -5.58 12.60 5.87
CA CYS A 24 -4.13 12.80 5.89
C CYS A 24 -3.45 12.17 4.66
N SER A 25 -3.83 10.94 4.30
CA SER A 25 -3.27 10.24 3.13
C SER A 25 -3.62 10.95 1.81
N ALA A 26 -4.84 11.46 1.68
CA ALA A 26 -5.27 12.26 0.54
C ALA A 26 -4.49 13.58 0.45
N GLY A 27 -4.29 14.27 1.59
CA GLY A 27 -3.45 15.46 1.68
C GLY A 27 -2.00 15.17 1.28
N VAL A 28 -1.42 14.05 1.76
CA VAL A 28 -0.06 13.62 1.37
C VAL A 28 0.04 13.36 -0.13
N ALA A 29 -0.96 12.71 -0.74
CA ALA A 29 -0.98 12.43 -2.17
C ALA A 29 -1.13 13.71 -3.01
N GLY A 30 -2.00 14.62 -2.60
CA GLY A 30 -2.17 15.92 -3.25
C GLY A 30 -0.89 16.76 -3.21
N LEU A 31 -0.27 16.89 -2.02
CA LEU A 31 1.00 17.61 -1.87
C LEU A 31 2.17 16.91 -2.60
N TRP A 32 2.13 15.57 -2.74
CA TRP A 32 3.11 14.83 -3.52
C TRP A 32 3.07 15.23 -5.00
N GLY A 33 1.90 15.18 -5.63
CA GLY A 33 1.71 15.60 -7.02
C GLY A 33 1.94 17.10 -7.22
N ALA A 34 1.43 17.94 -6.29
CA ALA A 34 1.60 19.39 -6.35
C ALA A 34 3.07 19.82 -6.29
N ASN A 35 3.91 19.17 -5.46
CA ASN A 35 5.35 19.47 -5.38
C ASN A 35 6.07 19.17 -6.70
N ILE A 36 5.65 18.13 -7.42
CA ILE A 36 6.22 17.81 -8.74
C ILE A 36 5.72 18.84 -9.78
N ALA A 37 4.42 19.16 -9.76
CA ALA A 37 3.85 20.17 -10.65
C ALA A 37 4.48 21.56 -10.42
N ALA A 38 4.84 21.89 -9.18
CA ALA A 38 5.49 23.16 -8.83
C ALA A 38 6.89 23.33 -9.45
N LEU A 39 7.47 22.27 -10.01
CA LEU A 39 8.70 22.39 -10.80
C LEU A 39 8.46 23.06 -12.16
N PHE A 40 7.23 23.04 -12.67
CA PHE A 40 6.91 23.67 -13.98
C PHE A 40 7.27 25.15 -14.02
N PRO A 41 6.76 26.01 -13.12
CA PRO A 41 7.13 27.43 -13.11
C PRO A 41 8.62 27.66 -12.90
N VAL A 42 9.30 26.82 -12.10
CA VAL A 42 10.75 26.96 -11.92
C VAL A 42 11.51 26.70 -13.21
N ILE A 43 11.16 25.63 -13.92
CA ILE A 43 11.81 25.27 -15.18
C ILE A 43 11.51 26.33 -16.25
N GLU A 44 10.26 26.78 -16.35
CA GLU A 44 9.81 27.78 -17.32
C GLU A 44 10.55 29.11 -17.13
N VAL A 45 10.57 29.64 -15.89
CA VAL A 45 11.28 30.88 -15.55
C VAL A 45 12.79 30.76 -15.76
N THR A 46 13.39 29.63 -15.43
CA THR A 46 14.85 29.44 -15.55
C THR A 46 15.28 29.30 -17.00
N LEU A 47 14.49 28.64 -17.86
CA LEU A 47 14.85 28.45 -19.28
C LEU A 47 14.59 29.70 -20.12
N ASN A 48 13.50 30.40 -19.88
CA ASN A 48 13.10 31.56 -20.70
C ASN A 48 13.61 32.90 -20.14
N GLY A 49 14.06 32.93 -18.87
CA GLY A 49 14.54 34.17 -18.21
C GLY A 49 13.44 35.21 -17.98
N GLU A 50 12.17 34.81 -18.09
CA GLU A 50 11.01 35.70 -17.99
C GLU A 50 10.22 35.46 -16.72
N SER A 51 9.48 36.49 -16.24
CA SER A 51 8.58 36.34 -15.10
C SER A 51 7.36 35.49 -15.45
N LEU A 52 6.76 34.86 -14.43
CA LEU A 52 5.53 34.08 -14.63
C LEU A 52 4.35 34.94 -15.10
N GLN A 53 4.33 36.22 -14.75
CA GLN A 53 3.33 37.15 -15.22
C GLN A 53 3.45 37.34 -16.76
N ASN A 54 4.66 37.63 -17.25
CA ASN A 54 4.91 37.78 -18.69
C ASN A 54 4.62 36.47 -19.44
N TRP A 55 4.97 35.33 -18.85
CA TRP A 55 4.63 34.03 -19.43
C TRP A 55 3.10 33.82 -19.54
N ASN A 56 2.35 34.18 -18.48
CA ASN A 56 0.90 34.04 -18.49
C ASN A 56 0.23 35.01 -19.47
N GLU A 57 0.71 36.25 -19.55
CA GLU A 57 0.26 37.26 -20.53
C GLU A 57 0.49 36.78 -21.95
N LYS A 58 1.69 36.25 -22.26
CA LYS A 58 1.97 35.64 -23.57
C LYS A 58 1.04 34.47 -23.86
N ARG A 59 0.77 33.61 -22.87
CA ARG A 59 -0.12 32.47 -23.02
C ARG A 59 -1.56 32.89 -23.29
N ILE A 60 -2.03 33.97 -22.65
CA ILE A 60 -3.34 34.57 -22.94
C ILE A 60 -3.37 35.10 -24.36
N ALA A 61 -2.39 35.92 -24.77
CA ALA A 61 -2.31 36.50 -26.13
C ALA A 61 -2.22 35.42 -27.20
N ASP A 62 -1.41 34.38 -26.99
CA ASP A 62 -1.28 33.22 -27.88
C ASP A 62 -2.61 32.45 -28.02
N ALA A 63 -3.29 32.18 -26.92
CA ALA A 63 -4.58 31.49 -26.91
C ALA A 63 -5.65 32.33 -27.65
N GLU A 64 -5.73 33.62 -27.39
CA GLU A 64 -6.66 34.52 -28.06
C GLU A 64 -6.38 34.58 -29.58
N SER A 65 -5.12 34.67 -29.99
CA SER A 65 -4.73 34.69 -31.42
C SER A 65 -5.09 33.38 -32.13
N LYS A 66 -4.89 32.23 -31.45
CA LYS A 66 -5.25 30.91 -32.00
C LYS A 66 -6.76 30.74 -32.12
N ILE A 67 -7.53 31.14 -31.11
CA ILE A 67 -8.99 31.10 -31.15
C ILE A 67 -9.51 31.89 -32.34
N VAL A 68 -9.03 33.13 -32.52
CA VAL A 68 -9.43 33.97 -33.67
C VAL A 68 -9.05 33.31 -35.01
N SER A 69 -7.85 32.70 -35.09
CA SER A 69 -7.41 32.03 -36.32
C SER A 69 -8.24 30.77 -36.63
N HIS A 70 -8.57 29.98 -35.59
CA HIS A 70 -9.43 28.80 -35.75
C HIS A 70 -10.86 29.17 -36.15
N GLU A 71 -11.44 30.19 -35.53
CA GLU A 71 -12.77 30.70 -35.93
C GLU A 71 -12.80 31.14 -37.36
N GLN A 72 -11.78 31.89 -37.85
CA GLN A 72 -11.68 32.28 -39.23
C GLN A 72 -11.53 31.12 -40.19
N GLU A 73 -10.73 30.10 -39.84
CA GLU A 73 -10.53 28.93 -40.68
C GLU A 73 -11.78 28.04 -40.72
N ILE A 74 -12.47 27.86 -39.60
CA ILE A 74 -13.75 27.14 -39.50
C ILE A 74 -14.79 27.85 -40.39
N GLN A 75 -14.89 29.19 -40.32
CA GLN A 75 -15.81 29.95 -41.14
C GLN A 75 -15.52 29.73 -42.64
N ARG A 76 -14.25 29.81 -43.03
CA ARG A 76 -13.82 29.56 -44.44
C ARG A 76 -14.13 28.14 -44.91
N LEU A 77 -14.02 27.16 -44.01
CA LEU A 77 -14.34 25.77 -44.35
C LEU A 77 -15.87 25.56 -44.46
N HIS A 78 -16.65 26.25 -43.63
CA HIS A 78 -18.12 26.24 -43.72
C HIS A 78 -18.59 26.90 -45.05
N ASP A 79 -18.01 28.03 -45.40
CA ASP A 79 -18.30 28.69 -46.70
C ASP A 79 -17.94 27.81 -47.89
N ARG A 80 -16.87 27.03 -47.77
CA ARG A 80 -16.47 26.05 -48.80
C ARG A 80 -17.42 24.85 -48.87
N LEU A 81 -18.02 24.41 -47.78
CA LEU A 81 -19.04 23.37 -47.75
C LEU A 81 -20.36 23.86 -48.37
N ALA A 82 -20.75 25.12 -48.12
CA ALA A 82 -21.96 25.72 -48.63
C ALA A 82 -21.95 25.96 -50.14
N GLY A 83 -20.75 26.02 -50.77
CA GLY A 83 -20.60 26.33 -52.21
C GLY A 83 -20.93 25.20 -53.20
N GLY A 84 -21.46 24.07 -52.78
CA GLY A 84 -22.08 22.95 -53.50
C GLY A 84 -21.30 22.38 -54.72
N GLY A 85 -21.35 21.07 -54.94
CA GLY A 85 -20.87 20.41 -56.19
C GLY A 85 -19.59 19.57 -56.05
N ARG A 86 -19.22 19.12 -54.84
CA ARG A 86 -18.01 18.32 -54.61
C ARG A 86 -18.32 16.85 -54.32
N ALA A 87 -17.35 15.98 -54.59
CA ALA A 87 -17.45 14.56 -54.29
C ALA A 87 -17.64 14.33 -52.77
N GLU A 88 -18.43 13.36 -52.38
CA GLU A 88 -18.74 13.02 -50.95
C GLU A 88 -17.47 12.83 -50.09
N ALA A 89 -16.39 12.26 -50.67
CA ALA A 89 -15.11 12.07 -49.98
C ALA A 89 -14.42 13.40 -49.63
N GLU A 90 -14.59 14.45 -50.45
CA GLU A 90 -14.02 15.79 -50.19
C GLU A 90 -14.81 16.53 -49.13
N GLN A 91 -16.15 16.36 -49.09
CA GLN A 91 -17.02 16.91 -48.04
C GLN A 91 -16.69 16.27 -46.68
N GLN A 92 -16.50 14.97 -46.65
CA GLN A 92 -16.14 14.26 -45.43
C GLN A 92 -14.78 14.68 -44.89
N ASN A 93 -13.81 14.94 -45.76
CA ASN A 93 -12.48 15.41 -45.38
C ASN A 93 -12.53 16.85 -44.80
N ILE A 94 -13.35 17.73 -45.37
CA ILE A 94 -13.56 19.08 -44.85
C ILE A 94 -14.28 19.01 -43.49
N GLN A 95 -15.29 18.15 -43.32
CA GLN A 95 -16.00 17.97 -42.07
C GLN A 95 -15.06 17.47 -40.95
N ASN A 96 -14.23 16.46 -41.24
CA ASN A 96 -13.24 15.97 -40.29
C ASN A 96 -12.24 17.07 -39.89
N LYS A 97 -11.88 17.98 -40.80
CA LYS A 97 -11.00 19.11 -40.52
C LYS A 97 -11.68 20.15 -39.63
N ILE A 98 -12.97 20.42 -39.85
CA ILE A 98 -13.80 21.29 -38.98
C ILE A 98 -13.90 20.70 -37.57
N ASP A 99 -14.19 19.43 -37.47
CA ASP A 99 -14.30 18.75 -36.15
C ASP A 99 -12.98 18.80 -35.37
N THR A 100 -11.85 18.65 -36.09
CA THR A 100 -10.51 18.78 -35.48
C THR A 100 -10.25 20.21 -34.97
N LEU A 101 -10.58 21.22 -35.77
CA LEU A 101 -10.42 22.64 -35.42
C LEU A 101 -11.36 23.02 -34.24
N LEU A 102 -12.57 22.50 -34.20
CA LEU A 102 -13.50 22.70 -33.06
C LEU A 102 -12.98 22.10 -31.76
N LEU A 103 -12.31 20.95 -31.82
CA LEU A 103 -11.66 20.34 -30.65
C LEU A 103 -10.47 21.20 -30.21
N GLN A 104 -9.66 21.72 -31.15
CA GLN A 104 -8.55 22.61 -30.82
C GLN A 104 -9.04 23.95 -30.24
N ASP A 105 -10.08 24.55 -30.81
CA ASP A 105 -10.70 25.77 -30.28
C ASP A 105 -11.21 25.58 -28.84
N LYS A 106 -11.88 24.45 -28.55
CA LYS A 106 -12.29 24.13 -27.16
C LYS A 106 -11.09 24.00 -26.20
N SER A 107 -9.99 23.41 -26.67
CA SER A 107 -8.75 23.29 -25.88
C SER A 107 -8.14 24.67 -25.60
N ASP A 108 -8.05 25.53 -26.62
CA ASP A 108 -7.48 26.87 -26.49
C ASP A 108 -8.35 27.78 -25.61
N ARG A 109 -9.68 27.66 -25.67
CA ARG A 109 -10.61 28.34 -24.75
C ARG A 109 -10.44 27.86 -23.30
N ALA A 110 -10.22 26.56 -23.07
CA ALA A 110 -9.94 26.03 -21.74
C ALA A 110 -8.60 26.56 -21.20
N ILE A 111 -7.58 26.67 -22.06
CA ILE A 111 -6.29 27.30 -21.73
C ILE A 111 -6.49 28.76 -21.38
N LEU A 112 -7.22 29.52 -22.17
CA LEU A 112 -7.53 30.93 -21.94
C LEU A 112 -8.22 31.12 -20.59
N THR A 113 -9.29 30.36 -20.35
CA THR A 113 -10.03 30.44 -19.08
C THR A 113 -9.15 30.13 -17.87
N SER A 114 -8.29 29.10 -17.97
CA SER A 114 -7.37 28.75 -16.90
C SER A 114 -6.29 29.81 -16.67
N ALA A 115 -5.76 30.40 -17.72
CA ALA A 115 -4.77 31.48 -17.67
C ALA A 115 -5.34 32.77 -17.07
N GLN A 116 -6.57 33.14 -17.47
CA GLN A 116 -7.29 34.29 -16.90
C GLN A 116 -7.65 34.07 -15.43
N PHE A 117 -8.00 32.86 -15.02
CA PHE A 117 -8.26 32.54 -13.62
C PHE A 117 -6.98 32.67 -12.77
N LEU A 118 -5.84 32.30 -13.31
CA LEU A 118 -4.54 32.38 -12.61
C LEU A 118 -3.99 33.80 -12.54
N GLN A 119 -4.34 34.68 -13.49
CA GLN A 119 -3.79 36.03 -13.62
C GLN A 119 -3.85 36.86 -12.31
N PRO A 120 -5.01 37.00 -11.61
CA PRO A 120 -5.10 37.82 -10.40
C PRO A 120 -4.23 37.26 -9.25
N TRP A 121 -4.05 35.94 -9.20
CA TRP A 121 -3.18 35.30 -8.22
C TRP A 121 -1.71 35.53 -8.51
N LEU A 122 -1.31 35.47 -9.79
CA LEU A 122 0.05 35.72 -10.23
C LEU A 122 0.44 37.18 -9.99
N GLU A 123 -0.44 38.15 -10.26
CA GLU A 123 -0.18 39.55 -10.07
C GLU A 123 -0.12 39.97 -8.57
N SER A 124 -0.94 39.32 -7.73
CA SER A 124 -1.06 39.66 -6.31
C SER A 124 0.00 39.05 -5.42
N TYR A 125 0.41 37.80 -5.70
CA TYR A 125 1.23 36.98 -4.78
C TYR A 125 2.62 36.64 -5.31
N ILE A 126 2.89 36.79 -6.59
CA ILE A 126 4.16 36.37 -7.19
C ILE A 126 4.99 37.62 -7.54
N PRO A 127 6.27 37.71 -7.14
CA PRO A 127 7.17 38.76 -7.52
C PRO A 127 7.38 38.84 -9.04
N ARG A 128 7.57 40.01 -9.59
CA ARG A 128 7.89 40.20 -11.02
C ARG A 128 9.33 39.85 -11.38
N ASP A 129 10.22 39.79 -10.39
CA ASP A 129 11.61 39.38 -10.59
C ASP A 129 11.68 37.85 -10.76
N PRO A 130 12.26 37.33 -11.87
CA PRO A 130 12.42 35.92 -12.12
C PRO A 130 13.11 35.15 -10.98
N PHE A 131 14.17 35.69 -10.40
CA PHE A 131 14.90 35.05 -9.30
C PHE A 131 14.05 34.96 -8.02
N GLN A 132 13.34 36.04 -7.66
CA GLN A 132 12.46 36.02 -6.50
C GLN A 132 11.28 35.06 -6.68
N THR A 133 10.79 34.91 -7.90
CA THR A 133 9.76 33.88 -8.22
C THR A 133 10.28 32.47 -7.99
N VAL A 134 11.47 32.14 -8.47
CA VAL A 134 12.10 30.82 -8.23
C VAL A 134 12.30 30.61 -6.74
N LEU A 135 12.82 31.61 -6.01
CA LEU A 135 13.03 31.52 -4.56
C LEU A 135 11.71 31.27 -3.81
N LEU A 136 10.64 31.98 -4.17
CA LEU A 136 9.32 31.80 -3.57
C LEU A 136 8.80 30.37 -3.80
N VAL A 137 8.89 29.85 -5.03
CA VAL A 137 8.44 28.48 -5.34
C VAL A 137 9.27 27.45 -4.59
N VAL A 138 10.59 27.63 -4.48
CA VAL A 138 11.46 26.73 -3.70
C VAL A 138 11.05 26.74 -2.22
N VAL A 139 10.81 27.89 -1.64
CA VAL A 139 10.33 28.00 -0.25
C VAL A 139 8.98 27.31 -0.07
N LEU A 140 8.04 27.51 -1.01
CA LEU A 140 6.75 26.82 -0.98
C LEU A 140 6.89 25.28 -1.08
N ILE A 141 7.79 24.78 -1.92
CA ILE A 141 8.09 23.33 -2.03
C ILE A 141 8.64 22.80 -0.69
N VAL A 142 9.51 23.54 -0.02
CA VAL A 142 10.06 23.15 1.29
C VAL A 142 8.95 23.10 2.35
N ILE A 143 8.13 24.15 2.44
CA ILE A 143 7.00 24.22 3.39
C ILE A 143 5.99 23.10 3.10
N SER A 144 5.61 22.92 1.84
CA SER A 144 4.72 21.86 1.39
C SER A 144 5.27 20.46 1.71
N THR A 145 6.59 20.27 1.54
CA THR A 145 7.25 19.00 1.89
C THR A 145 7.21 18.76 3.39
N PHE A 146 7.47 19.79 4.21
CA PHE A 146 7.34 19.69 5.67
C PHE A 146 5.91 19.33 6.08
N LEU A 147 4.91 20.05 5.56
CA LEU A 147 3.50 19.79 5.82
C LEU A 147 3.10 18.37 5.41
N LYS A 148 3.55 17.92 4.23
CA LYS A 148 3.34 16.55 3.75
C LYS A 148 3.86 15.51 4.74
N HIS A 149 5.07 15.70 5.30
CA HIS A 149 5.62 14.77 6.28
C HIS A 149 4.92 14.81 7.63
N CYS A 150 4.43 15.98 8.06
CA CYS A 150 3.57 16.10 9.24
C CYS A 150 2.27 15.32 9.06
N LEU A 151 1.60 15.47 7.91
CA LEU A 151 0.38 14.70 7.58
C LEU A 151 0.66 13.20 7.51
N LEU A 152 1.78 12.79 6.90
CA LEU A 152 2.18 11.38 6.82
C LEU A 152 2.40 10.79 8.21
N LEU A 153 3.11 11.50 9.08
CA LEU A 153 3.36 11.08 10.46
C LEU A 153 2.04 10.94 11.23
N THR A 154 1.19 11.96 11.18
CA THR A 154 -0.12 11.96 11.86
C THR A 154 -0.98 10.80 11.38
N GLY A 155 -1.11 10.62 10.07
CA GLY A 155 -1.88 9.51 9.49
C GLY A 155 -1.36 8.14 9.90
N THR A 156 -0.03 7.96 9.89
CA THR A 156 0.60 6.70 10.32
C THR A 156 0.37 6.44 11.81
N MET A 157 0.45 7.46 12.68
CA MET A 157 0.19 7.33 14.12
C MET A 157 -1.28 6.96 14.40
N LEU A 158 -2.23 7.58 13.71
CA LEU A 158 -3.66 7.27 13.85
C LEU A 158 -3.95 5.81 13.50
N VAL A 159 -3.42 5.33 12.37
CA VAL A 159 -3.60 3.92 11.95
C VAL A 159 -2.92 2.97 12.93
N SER A 160 -1.70 3.30 13.39
CA SER A 160 -0.97 2.48 14.36
C SER A 160 -1.70 2.39 15.70
N PHE A 161 -2.29 3.48 16.16
CA PHE A 161 -3.12 3.50 17.38
C PHE A 161 -4.30 2.52 17.27
N VAL A 162 -5.02 2.55 16.16
CA VAL A 162 -6.13 1.60 15.91
C VAL A 162 -5.62 0.16 15.86
N ALA A 163 -4.55 -0.10 15.13
CA ALA A 163 -3.98 -1.44 14.97
C ALA A 163 -3.47 -2.04 16.30
N MET A 164 -2.77 -1.23 17.10
CA MET A 164 -2.30 -1.64 18.43
C MET A 164 -3.45 -1.86 19.41
N GLY A 165 -4.51 -1.03 19.34
CA GLY A 165 -5.73 -1.22 20.11
C GLY A 165 -6.38 -2.58 19.84
N ILE A 166 -6.51 -2.97 18.58
CA ILE A 166 -7.04 -4.28 18.18
C ILE A 166 -6.13 -5.41 18.66
N SER A 167 -4.81 -5.25 18.50
CA SER A 167 -3.84 -6.25 18.98
C SER A 167 -3.97 -6.47 20.48
N ARG A 168 -4.07 -5.39 21.26
CA ARG A 168 -4.30 -5.45 22.71
C ARG A 168 -5.59 -6.22 23.06
N ASP A 169 -6.69 -5.83 22.42
CA ASP A 169 -8.01 -6.43 22.72
C ASP A 169 -8.05 -7.91 22.33
N LEU A 170 -7.37 -8.28 21.24
CA LEU A 170 -7.25 -9.68 20.85
C LEU A 170 -6.39 -10.48 21.84
N ARG A 171 -5.26 -9.93 22.29
CA ARG A 171 -4.42 -10.58 23.32
C ARG A 171 -5.21 -10.86 24.60
N VAL A 172 -5.98 -9.86 25.07
CA VAL A 172 -6.84 -10.03 26.26
C VAL A 172 -7.90 -11.11 26.03
N LYS A 173 -8.59 -11.08 24.88
CA LYS A 173 -9.61 -12.09 24.54
C LYS A 173 -9.01 -13.49 24.46
N ILE A 174 -7.84 -13.64 23.85
CA ILE A 174 -7.17 -14.95 23.70
C ILE A 174 -6.70 -15.44 25.06
N PHE A 175 -6.16 -14.56 25.91
CA PHE A 175 -5.74 -14.91 27.26
C PHE A 175 -6.93 -15.37 28.10
N ASN A 176 -8.04 -14.63 28.11
CA ASN A 176 -9.26 -15.05 28.80
C ASN A 176 -9.79 -16.38 28.25
N LYS A 177 -9.77 -16.55 26.93
CA LYS A 177 -10.16 -17.82 26.31
C LYS A 177 -9.24 -18.97 26.70
N ALA A 178 -7.94 -18.71 26.84
CA ALA A 178 -6.97 -19.69 27.27
C ALA A 178 -7.27 -20.24 28.67
N LEU A 179 -7.75 -19.40 29.59
CA LEU A 179 -8.14 -19.83 30.94
C LEU A 179 -9.39 -20.72 30.93
N GLU A 180 -10.21 -20.66 29.89
CA GLU A 180 -11.39 -21.49 29.71
C GLU A 180 -11.12 -22.81 28.94
N LEU A 181 -9.91 -22.96 28.36
CA LEU A 181 -9.57 -24.11 27.56
C LEU A 181 -9.21 -25.33 28.40
N ASP A 182 -9.57 -26.52 27.93
CA ASP A 182 -9.23 -27.79 28.53
C ASP A 182 -7.71 -28.08 28.43
N ARG A 183 -7.18 -28.81 29.43
CA ARG A 183 -5.78 -29.23 29.48
C ARG A 183 -5.29 -29.97 28.23
N THR A 184 -6.16 -30.76 27.58
CA THR A 184 -5.82 -31.47 26.33
C THR A 184 -5.50 -30.54 25.19
N GLN A 185 -6.12 -29.38 25.13
CA GLN A 185 -5.89 -28.36 24.09
C GLN A 185 -4.57 -27.61 24.34
N PHE A 186 -4.21 -27.39 25.61
CA PHE A 186 -2.90 -26.83 25.97
C PHE A 186 -1.76 -27.82 25.69
N MET A 187 -1.95 -29.11 25.94
CA MET A 187 -0.90 -30.12 25.75
C MET A 187 -0.50 -30.29 24.28
N LYS A 188 -1.40 -30.02 23.32
CA LYS A 188 -1.09 -30.13 21.89
C LYS A 188 -0.02 -29.14 21.42
N ASN A 189 0.02 -27.93 21.98
CA ASN A 189 0.91 -26.86 21.56
C ASN A 189 1.94 -26.45 22.64
N GLY A 190 1.79 -26.93 23.85
CA GLY A 190 2.54 -26.50 25.02
C GLY A 190 2.23 -25.05 25.43
N SER A 191 2.43 -24.68 26.69
CA SER A 191 2.22 -23.31 27.19
C SER A 191 3.12 -22.30 26.47
N ALA A 192 4.31 -22.72 26.13
CA ALA A 192 5.31 -21.92 25.44
C ALA A 192 4.98 -21.64 23.97
N GLY A 193 4.49 -22.65 23.25
CA GLY A 193 4.00 -22.46 21.88
C GLY A 193 2.80 -21.51 21.84
N PHE A 194 1.89 -21.64 22.81
CA PHE A 194 0.76 -20.72 22.95
C PHE A 194 1.21 -19.28 23.21
N MET A 195 2.15 -19.06 24.13
CA MET A 195 2.69 -17.74 24.44
C MET A 195 3.37 -17.11 23.21
N ALA A 196 4.26 -17.85 22.54
CA ALA A 196 4.92 -17.38 21.33
C ALA A 196 3.90 -17.04 20.23
N GLN A 197 2.86 -17.85 20.06
CA GLN A 197 1.80 -17.62 19.11
C GLN A 197 1.01 -16.34 19.43
N VAL A 198 0.58 -16.15 20.67
CA VAL A 198 -0.18 -14.94 21.06
C VAL A 198 0.65 -13.68 20.90
N THR A 199 1.94 -13.71 21.27
CA THR A 199 2.80 -12.54 21.23
C THR A 199 3.16 -12.19 19.80
N HIS A 200 3.79 -13.11 19.08
CA HIS A 200 4.35 -12.84 17.75
C HIS A 200 3.28 -12.64 16.67
N THR A 201 2.22 -13.46 16.68
CA THR A 201 1.19 -13.36 15.65
C THR A 201 0.25 -12.18 15.84
N ALA A 202 0.08 -11.67 17.07
CA ALA A 202 -0.66 -10.43 17.31
C ALA A 202 0.09 -9.22 16.74
N ASP A 203 1.42 -9.21 16.81
CA ASP A 203 2.25 -8.16 16.18
C ASP A 203 2.20 -8.25 14.66
N MET A 204 2.25 -9.46 14.10
CA MET A 204 2.06 -9.68 12.65
C MET A 204 0.71 -9.14 12.17
N LEU A 205 -0.37 -9.39 12.92
CA LEU A 205 -1.70 -8.90 12.60
C LEU A 205 -1.77 -7.37 12.68
N SER A 206 -1.24 -6.77 13.76
CA SER A 206 -1.16 -5.33 13.92
C SER A 206 -0.40 -4.66 12.78
N GLY A 207 0.76 -5.20 12.40
CA GLY A 207 1.53 -4.74 11.24
C GLY A 207 0.74 -4.82 9.92
N GLY A 208 -0.01 -5.91 9.72
CA GLY A 208 -0.89 -6.08 8.56
C GLY A 208 -2.02 -5.05 8.49
N ILE A 209 -2.65 -4.74 9.63
CA ILE A 209 -3.70 -3.70 9.74
C ILE A 209 -3.10 -2.32 9.43
N THR A 210 -1.96 -1.99 10.05
CA THR A 210 -1.25 -0.72 9.80
C THR A 210 -0.89 -0.57 8.33
N THR A 211 -0.42 -1.62 7.69
CA THR A 211 -0.07 -1.60 6.27
C THR A 211 -1.31 -1.43 5.38
N THR A 212 -2.44 -2.06 5.76
CA THR A 212 -3.69 -2.01 4.99
C THR A 212 -4.31 -0.61 5.01
N PHE A 213 -4.46 0.00 6.18
CA PHE A 213 -5.07 1.33 6.31
C PHE A 213 -4.09 2.49 6.09
N GLY A 214 -2.78 2.23 6.14
CA GLY A 214 -1.74 3.20 5.83
C GLY A 214 -1.27 3.08 4.38
N GLY A 215 -0.28 2.23 4.14
CA GLY A 215 0.40 2.13 2.84
C GLY A 215 -0.51 1.74 1.67
N ALA A 216 -1.48 0.82 1.89
CA ALA A 216 -2.38 0.38 0.82
C ALA A 216 -3.39 1.46 0.37
N ILE A 217 -3.55 2.53 1.13
CA ILE A 217 -4.35 3.70 0.76
C ILE A 217 -3.43 4.80 0.22
N THR A 218 -2.38 5.13 0.96
CA THR A 218 -1.50 6.26 0.64
C THR A 218 -0.75 6.08 -0.67
N GLU A 219 -0.20 4.89 -0.95
CA GLU A 219 0.62 4.70 -2.15
C GLU A 219 -0.21 4.72 -3.45
N PRO A 220 -1.39 4.07 -3.56
CA PRO A 220 -2.26 4.24 -4.73
C PRO A 220 -2.75 5.66 -4.94
N LEU A 221 -3.04 6.42 -3.86
CA LEU A 221 -3.44 7.82 -3.98
C LEU A 221 -2.32 8.69 -4.56
N LYS A 222 -1.05 8.47 -4.17
CA LYS A 222 0.11 9.14 -4.77
C LYS A 222 0.26 8.79 -6.25
N ILE A 223 0.09 7.51 -6.62
CA ILE A 223 0.12 7.08 -8.01
C ILE A 223 -0.98 7.80 -8.79
N ALA A 224 -2.22 7.83 -8.26
CA ALA A 224 -3.34 8.50 -8.89
C ALA A 224 -3.09 10.01 -9.06
N ALA A 225 -2.49 10.68 -8.08
CA ALA A 225 -2.11 12.09 -8.18
C ALA A 225 -1.07 12.33 -9.28
N CYS A 226 -0.02 11.50 -9.37
CA CYS A 226 1.00 11.60 -10.40
C CYS A 226 0.44 11.27 -11.80
N LEU A 227 -0.33 10.18 -11.93
CA LEU A 227 -0.94 9.82 -13.21
C LEU A 227 -1.98 10.85 -13.64
N GLY A 228 -2.78 11.38 -12.70
CA GLY A 228 -3.71 12.47 -12.98
C GLY A 228 -3.00 13.71 -13.53
N GLY A 229 -1.89 14.13 -12.89
CA GLY A 229 -1.06 15.21 -13.39
C GLY A 229 -0.45 14.92 -14.77
N ALA A 230 0.04 13.71 -15.01
CA ALA A 230 0.57 13.31 -16.32
C ALA A 230 -0.53 13.29 -17.41
N LEU A 231 -1.74 12.82 -17.08
CA LEU A 231 -2.91 12.82 -17.99
C LEU A 231 -3.33 14.24 -18.38
N CYS A 232 -3.26 15.19 -17.45
CA CYS A 232 -3.54 16.61 -17.74
C CYS A 232 -2.52 17.23 -18.72
N ILE A 233 -1.28 16.71 -18.77
CA ILE A 233 -0.25 17.19 -19.70
C ILE A 233 -0.44 16.54 -21.07
N SER A 234 -0.53 15.20 -21.11
CA SER A 234 -0.80 14.44 -22.35
C SER A 234 -1.39 13.06 -21.97
N TRP A 235 -2.64 12.84 -22.30
CA TRP A 235 -3.31 11.57 -22.05
C TRP A 235 -2.80 10.45 -22.98
N GLN A 236 -2.45 10.79 -24.24
CA GLN A 236 -1.97 9.83 -25.22
C GLN A 236 -0.59 9.28 -24.81
N LEU A 237 0.33 10.19 -24.44
CA LEU A 237 1.67 9.81 -23.99
C LEU A 237 1.60 9.02 -22.67
N THR A 238 0.69 9.39 -21.77
CA THR A 238 0.46 8.64 -20.52
C THR A 238 -0.05 7.23 -20.80
N LEU A 239 -0.98 7.06 -21.75
CA LEU A 239 -1.46 5.74 -22.18
C LEU A 239 -0.34 4.90 -22.82
N ALA A 240 0.49 5.50 -23.66
CA ALA A 240 1.64 4.82 -24.23
C ALA A 240 2.60 4.31 -23.14
N CYS A 241 2.88 5.11 -22.10
CA CYS A 241 3.67 4.68 -20.95
C CYS A 241 2.98 3.60 -20.14
N LEU A 242 1.66 3.65 -20.01
CA LEU A 242 0.87 2.69 -19.25
C LEU A 242 0.84 1.28 -19.88
N THR A 243 1.21 1.13 -21.16
CA THR A 243 1.36 -0.20 -21.80
C THR A 243 2.40 -1.09 -21.09
N MET A 244 3.34 -0.50 -20.37
CA MET A 244 4.30 -1.24 -19.55
C MET A 244 3.71 -1.70 -18.19
N ALA A 245 2.60 -1.12 -17.72
CA ALA A 245 2.00 -1.42 -16.43
C ALA A 245 1.58 -2.89 -16.27
N PRO A 246 1.02 -3.60 -17.27
CA PRO A 246 0.71 -5.02 -17.16
C PRO A 246 1.93 -5.89 -16.87
N ILE A 247 3.10 -5.57 -17.44
CA ILE A 247 4.36 -6.30 -17.21
C ILE A 247 4.77 -6.16 -15.74
N VAL A 248 4.74 -4.92 -15.22
CA VAL A 248 5.02 -4.62 -13.80
C VAL A 248 4.04 -5.36 -12.90
N GLY A 249 2.75 -5.31 -13.20
CA GLY A 249 1.69 -5.97 -12.45
C GLY A 249 1.87 -7.49 -12.40
N PHE A 250 2.13 -8.14 -13.54
CA PHE A 250 2.40 -9.57 -13.60
C PHE A 250 3.60 -9.98 -12.75
N MET A 251 4.70 -9.24 -12.84
CA MET A 251 5.91 -9.50 -12.09
C MET A 251 5.71 -9.33 -10.59
N MET A 252 4.95 -8.30 -10.17
CA MET A 252 4.54 -8.09 -8.79
C MET A 252 3.68 -9.24 -8.25
N VAL A 253 2.69 -9.71 -9.00
CA VAL A 253 1.83 -10.83 -8.60
C VAL A 253 2.65 -12.12 -8.45
N TRP A 254 3.57 -12.39 -9.39
CA TRP A 254 4.46 -13.55 -9.31
C TRP A 254 5.34 -13.52 -8.06
N LEU A 255 6.02 -12.39 -7.82
CA LEU A 255 6.90 -12.20 -6.66
C LEU A 255 6.12 -12.35 -5.34
N ASN A 256 4.93 -11.78 -5.30
CA ASN A 256 4.05 -11.81 -4.14
C ASN A 256 3.62 -13.23 -3.75
N ARG A 257 3.31 -14.09 -4.74
CA ARG A 257 3.01 -15.50 -4.49
C ARG A 257 4.20 -16.22 -3.83
N LYS A 258 5.43 -15.95 -4.28
CA LYS A 258 6.66 -16.52 -3.71
C LYS A 258 6.91 -16.02 -2.28
N MET A 259 6.74 -14.72 -2.04
CA MET A 259 6.92 -14.12 -0.71
C MET A 259 5.89 -14.65 0.31
N ARG A 260 4.63 -14.81 -0.09
CA ARG A 260 3.58 -15.35 0.79
C ARG A 260 3.88 -16.78 1.24
N SER A 261 4.35 -17.62 0.35
CA SER A 261 4.77 -18.99 0.69
C SER A 261 5.95 -18.99 1.67
N ALA A 262 6.96 -18.14 1.42
CA ALA A 262 8.11 -18.01 2.30
C ALA A 262 7.73 -17.49 3.69
N SER A 263 6.84 -16.50 3.79
CA SER A 263 6.37 -15.95 5.08
C SER A 263 5.64 -17.00 5.93
N LYS A 264 4.82 -17.86 5.31
CA LYS A 264 4.14 -18.95 6.00
C LYS A 264 5.14 -19.95 6.59
N ASN A 265 6.17 -20.27 5.82
CA ASN A 265 7.22 -21.21 6.26
C ASN A 265 8.04 -20.63 7.41
N ILE A 266 8.34 -19.31 7.42
CA ILE A 266 9.05 -18.65 8.52
C ILE A 266 8.26 -18.78 9.82
N LEU A 267 6.95 -18.49 9.79
CA LEU A 267 6.13 -18.58 11.01
C LEU A 267 6.13 -20.02 11.57
N SER A 268 5.92 -21.01 10.71
CA SER A 268 5.92 -22.43 11.12
C SER A 268 7.25 -22.84 11.76
N GLN A 269 8.38 -22.39 11.18
CA GLN A 269 9.71 -22.69 11.70
C GLN A 269 10.05 -21.90 12.98
N ALA A 270 9.59 -20.66 13.10
CA ALA A 270 9.76 -19.89 14.34
C ALA A 270 9.05 -20.56 15.52
N LEU A 271 7.85 -21.08 15.31
CA LEU A 271 7.14 -21.85 16.34
C LEU A 271 7.88 -23.14 16.70
N GLY A 272 8.39 -23.89 15.71
CA GLY A 272 9.21 -25.10 15.93
C GLY A 272 10.50 -24.82 16.70
N PHE A 273 11.19 -23.74 16.36
CA PHE A 273 12.39 -23.29 17.08
C PHE A 273 12.10 -22.98 18.55
N HIS A 274 11.03 -22.22 18.83
CA HIS A 274 10.62 -21.94 20.20
C HIS A 274 10.30 -23.21 20.98
N HIS A 275 9.67 -24.20 20.33
CA HIS A 275 9.36 -25.49 20.97
C HIS A 275 10.63 -26.23 21.38
N VAL A 276 11.61 -26.38 20.47
CA VAL A 276 12.89 -27.04 20.77
C VAL A 276 13.63 -26.35 21.93
N MET A 277 13.69 -25.02 21.88
CA MET A 277 14.38 -24.25 22.93
C MET A 277 13.72 -24.44 24.31
N LEU A 278 12.39 -24.35 24.36
CA LEU A 278 11.68 -24.42 25.63
C LEU A 278 11.61 -25.83 26.18
N GLU A 279 11.54 -26.85 25.34
CA GLU A 279 11.63 -28.26 25.74
C GLU A 279 12.98 -28.54 26.41
N ALA A 280 14.08 -28.12 25.80
CA ALA A 280 15.43 -28.29 26.36
C ALA A 280 15.62 -27.53 27.68
N LEU A 281 15.15 -26.27 27.77
CA LEU A 281 15.30 -25.45 28.98
C LEU A 281 14.39 -25.89 30.13
N ASN A 282 13.15 -26.30 29.85
CA ASN A 282 12.25 -26.80 30.87
C ASN A 282 12.70 -28.15 31.46
N ASN A 283 13.43 -28.95 30.67
CA ASN A 283 13.92 -30.25 31.09
C ASN A 283 15.45 -30.27 31.30
N VAL A 284 16.06 -29.12 31.62
CA VAL A 284 17.53 -28.99 31.71
C VAL A 284 18.14 -29.97 32.71
N LEU A 285 17.49 -30.20 33.84
CA LEU A 285 17.96 -31.19 34.86
C LEU A 285 17.98 -32.61 34.29
N THR A 286 16.98 -32.99 33.51
CA THR A 286 16.93 -34.29 32.84
C THR A 286 18.05 -34.41 31.81
N VAL A 287 18.24 -33.37 30.99
CA VAL A 287 19.32 -33.32 29.97
C VAL A 287 20.69 -33.51 30.66
N GLN A 288 20.93 -32.83 31.77
CA GLN A 288 22.19 -32.93 32.55
C GLN A 288 22.31 -34.29 33.24
N ALA A 289 21.22 -34.81 33.82
CA ALA A 289 21.25 -36.11 34.50
C ALA A 289 21.61 -37.28 33.53
N TYR A 290 21.22 -37.15 32.25
CA TYR A 290 21.53 -38.14 31.20
C TYR A 290 22.76 -37.76 30.35
N THR A 291 23.49 -36.67 30.69
CA THR A 291 24.66 -36.16 29.93
C THR A 291 24.39 -35.97 28.44
N MET A 292 23.18 -35.49 28.09
CA MET A 292 22.73 -35.33 26.73
C MET A 292 22.87 -33.89 26.19
N GLU A 293 23.72 -33.08 26.81
CA GLU A 293 23.93 -31.67 26.42
C GLU A 293 24.45 -31.53 24.98
N SER A 294 25.27 -32.47 24.52
CA SER A 294 25.79 -32.46 23.15
C SER A 294 24.68 -32.70 22.13
N PHE A 295 23.78 -33.63 22.41
CA PHE A 295 22.62 -33.93 21.57
C PHE A 295 21.69 -32.72 21.44
N GLU A 296 21.35 -32.06 22.56
CA GLU A 296 20.47 -30.89 22.54
C GLU A 296 21.15 -29.69 21.86
N ARG A 297 22.47 -29.49 21.97
CA ARG A 297 23.22 -28.47 21.22
C ARG A 297 23.15 -28.70 19.73
N ASP A 298 23.33 -29.90 19.26
CA ASP A 298 23.26 -30.23 17.82
C ASP A 298 21.83 -30.08 17.30
N ARG A 299 20.83 -30.55 18.03
CA ARG A 299 19.40 -30.37 17.71
C ARG A 299 19.03 -28.88 17.61
N PHE A 300 19.50 -28.06 18.53
CA PHE A 300 19.25 -26.61 18.49
C PHE A 300 19.99 -25.94 17.33
N ARG A 301 21.24 -26.34 17.08
CA ARG A 301 22.04 -25.86 15.94
C ARG A 301 21.35 -26.16 14.60
N ASP A 302 20.84 -27.38 14.44
CA ASP A 302 20.14 -27.79 13.21
C ASP A 302 18.84 -26.99 13.02
N SER A 303 18.06 -26.80 14.07
CA SER A 303 16.86 -25.99 14.05
C SER A 303 17.17 -24.52 13.67
N THR A 304 18.25 -23.95 14.24
CA THR A 304 18.72 -22.59 13.93
C THR A 304 19.21 -22.46 12.49
N ASN A 305 19.99 -23.44 12.02
CA ASN A 305 20.46 -23.49 10.62
C ASN A 305 19.29 -23.58 9.63
N HIS A 306 18.28 -24.36 9.96
CA HIS A 306 17.08 -24.49 9.13
C HIS A 306 16.29 -23.17 9.07
N MET A 307 16.11 -22.50 10.22
CA MET A 307 15.50 -21.19 10.31
C MET A 307 16.27 -20.14 9.50
N MET A 308 17.62 -20.15 9.58
CA MET A 308 18.48 -19.26 8.81
C MET A 308 18.28 -19.45 7.29
N LYS A 309 18.27 -20.69 6.79
CA LYS A 309 18.07 -20.98 5.37
C LYS A 309 16.74 -20.48 4.85
N ILE A 310 15.65 -20.65 5.62
CA ILE A 310 14.32 -20.16 5.26
C ILE A 310 14.27 -18.64 5.31
N GLY A 311 14.87 -18.04 6.35
CA GLY A 311 14.99 -16.59 6.49
C GLY A 311 15.75 -15.95 5.34
N LEU A 312 16.88 -16.54 4.93
CA LEU A 312 17.66 -16.08 3.77
C LEU A 312 16.83 -16.14 2.47
N ARG A 313 16.08 -17.22 2.25
CA ARG A 313 15.22 -17.35 1.07
C ARG A 313 14.12 -16.28 1.05
N HIS A 314 13.50 -16.00 2.19
CA HIS A 314 12.51 -14.95 2.31
C HIS A 314 13.12 -13.56 2.04
N ASN A 315 14.26 -13.27 2.67
CA ASN A 315 14.97 -12.02 2.48
C ASN A 315 15.45 -11.83 1.04
N PHE A 316 15.85 -12.90 0.35
CA PHE A 316 16.20 -12.86 -1.07
C PHE A 316 15.00 -12.40 -1.93
N TYR A 317 13.82 -13.00 -1.78
CA TYR A 317 12.64 -12.58 -2.53
C TYR A 317 12.21 -11.15 -2.18
N ARG A 318 12.33 -10.76 -0.90
CA ARG A 318 12.04 -9.41 -0.45
C ARG A 318 13.02 -8.40 -1.05
N ALA A 319 14.30 -8.71 -1.04
CA ALA A 319 15.34 -7.86 -1.62
C ALA A 319 15.22 -7.73 -3.14
N LEU A 320 14.78 -8.81 -3.82
CA LEU A 320 14.59 -8.83 -5.28
C LEU A 320 13.46 -7.91 -5.75
N ALA A 321 12.49 -7.61 -4.88
CA ALA A 321 11.36 -6.75 -5.22
C ALA A 321 11.78 -5.34 -5.66
N ASN A 322 12.73 -4.72 -4.93
CA ASN A 322 13.17 -3.36 -5.21
C ASN A 322 13.90 -3.24 -6.56
N PRO A 323 14.97 -4.03 -6.85
CA PRO A 323 15.66 -3.97 -8.14
C PRO A 323 14.74 -4.22 -9.34
N ILE A 324 13.83 -5.17 -9.24
CA ILE A 324 12.90 -5.49 -10.32
C ILE A 324 12.00 -4.29 -10.63
N THR A 325 11.39 -3.69 -9.60
CA THR A 325 10.50 -2.54 -9.80
C THR A 325 11.27 -1.29 -10.23
N GLU A 326 12.50 -1.14 -9.78
CA GLU A 326 13.38 -0.03 -10.18
C GLU A 326 13.78 -0.13 -11.65
N VAL A 327 14.25 -1.28 -12.12
CA VAL A 327 14.60 -1.50 -13.53
C VAL A 327 13.40 -1.27 -14.44
N LEU A 328 12.22 -1.79 -14.07
CA LEU A 328 10.99 -1.57 -14.82
C LEU A 328 10.56 -0.10 -14.81
N GLY A 329 10.67 0.59 -13.67
CA GLY A 329 10.36 2.01 -13.54
C GLY A 329 11.30 2.88 -14.38
N ILE A 330 12.61 2.63 -14.32
CA ILE A 330 13.61 3.32 -15.14
C ILE A 330 13.38 3.02 -16.63
N GLY A 331 13.06 1.77 -16.99
CA GLY A 331 12.74 1.39 -18.35
C GLY A 331 11.54 2.17 -18.91
N MET A 332 10.48 2.34 -18.10
CA MET A 332 9.31 3.14 -18.46
C MET A 332 9.68 4.62 -18.68
N VAL A 333 10.47 5.19 -17.78
CA VAL A 333 10.94 6.57 -17.87
C VAL A 333 11.86 6.76 -19.07
N ALA A 334 12.81 5.86 -19.31
CA ALA A 334 13.72 5.92 -20.45
C ALA A 334 12.96 5.85 -21.80
N THR A 335 11.98 4.96 -21.91
CA THR A 335 11.11 4.87 -23.07
C THR A 335 10.34 6.17 -23.29
N SER A 336 9.78 6.74 -22.21
CA SER A 336 9.06 8.02 -22.27
C SER A 336 9.97 9.17 -22.70
N ILE A 337 11.19 9.22 -22.16
CA ILE A 337 12.20 10.24 -22.56
C ILE A 337 12.53 10.11 -24.03
N ALA A 338 12.77 8.89 -24.54
CA ALA A 338 13.09 8.68 -25.95
C ALA A 338 11.93 9.11 -26.86
N VAL A 339 10.70 8.72 -26.53
CA VAL A 339 9.48 9.09 -27.25
C VAL A 339 9.25 10.61 -27.19
N GLY A 340 9.35 11.20 -26.01
CA GLY A 340 9.13 12.64 -25.81
C GLY A 340 10.21 13.50 -26.47
N ALA A 341 11.48 13.09 -26.41
CA ALA A 341 12.57 13.78 -27.10
C ALA A 341 12.37 13.75 -28.61
N TRP A 342 11.94 12.62 -29.17
CA TRP A 342 11.60 12.52 -30.60
C TRP A 342 10.53 13.56 -31.01
N LEU A 343 9.43 13.64 -30.24
CA LEU A 343 8.32 14.58 -30.50
C LEU A 343 8.79 16.04 -30.45
N VAL A 344 9.63 16.40 -29.46
CA VAL A 344 10.11 17.79 -29.32
C VAL A 344 11.13 18.16 -30.41
N ILE A 345 12.10 17.27 -30.67
CA ILE A 345 13.17 17.56 -31.66
C ILE A 345 12.59 17.69 -33.08
N ASN A 346 11.69 16.81 -33.45
CA ASN A 346 11.09 16.81 -34.80
C ASN A 346 9.88 17.76 -34.91
N LYS A 347 9.43 18.37 -33.81
CA LYS A 347 8.20 19.17 -33.72
C LYS A 347 6.98 18.43 -34.30
N GLU A 348 6.97 17.11 -34.17
CA GLU A 348 5.89 16.24 -34.63
C GLU A 348 4.94 15.94 -33.47
N THR A 349 3.66 15.71 -33.81
CA THR A 349 2.61 15.30 -32.84
C THR A 349 2.27 13.82 -32.94
N GLN A 350 2.84 13.11 -33.93
CA GLN A 350 2.55 11.70 -34.24
C GLN A 350 3.82 10.84 -34.24
N ILE A 351 3.69 9.60 -33.75
CA ILE A 351 4.73 8.57 -33.89
C ILE A 351 4.05 7.31 -34.45
N PHE A 352 4.62 6.75 -35.51
CA PHE A 352 4.05 5.58 -36.21
C PHE A 352 2.57 5.74 -36.62
N GLY A 353 2.11 6.95 -36.97
CA GLY A 353 0.72 7.22 -37.31
C GLY A 353 -0.25 7.33 -36.14
N VAL A 354 0.25 7.25 -34.91
CA VAL A 354 -0.55 7.47 -33.67
C VAL A 354 -0.26 8.88 -33.17
N THR A 355 -1.32 9.68 -32.99
CA THR A 355 -1.22 11.03 -32.39
C THR A 355 -0.86 10.89 -30.92
N MET A 356 0.31 11.39 -30.52
CA MET A 356 0.83 11.33 -29.15
C MET A 356 0.54 12.60 -28.35
N THR A 357 0.36 13.72 -29.03
CA THR A 357 0.01 15.01 -28.43
C THR A 357 -0.88 15.80 -29.39
N GLU A 358 -1.82 16.56 -28.85
CA GLU A 358 -2.69 17.43 -29.65
C GLU A 358 -1.97 18.71 -30.11
N GLN A 359 -0.98 19.15 -29.35
CA GLN A 359 -0.14 20.30 -29.64
C GLN A 359 1.34 19.94 -29.43
N PRO A 360 2.29 20.63 -30.12
CA PRO A 360 3.71 20.45 -29.87
C PRO A 360 4.05 20.71 -28.39
N MET A 361 4.67 19.75 -27.73
CA MET A 361 5.01 19.86 -26.31
C MET A 361 6.15 20.85 -26.11
N THR A 362 6.03 21.69 -25.09
CA THR A 362 7.12 22.55 -24.62
C THR A 362 8.14 21.76 -23.82
N VAL A 363 9.40 22.19 -23.80
CA VAL A 363 10.47 21.56 -23.02
C VAL A 363 10.11 21.49 -21.51
N PRO A 364 9.61 22.56 -20.87
CA PRO A 364 9.15 22.49 -19.49
C PRO A 364 8.00 21.52 -19.26
N GLY A 365 7.02 21.45 -20.16
CA GLY A 365 5.89 20.52 -20.06
C GLY A 365 6.35 19.06 -20.06
N ILE A 366 7.29 18.70 -20.95
CA ILE A 366 7.82 17.35 -21.02
C ILE A 366 8.70 17.00 -19.80
N MET A 367 9.46 17.95 -19.25
CA MET A 367 10.23 17.75 -18.04
C MET A 367 9.36 17.48 -16.82
N VAL A 368 8.24 18.20 -16.68
CA VAL A 368 7.26 17.94 -15.62
C VAL A 368 6.53 16.62 -15.83
N PHE A 369 6.20 16.27 -17.05
CA PHE A 369 5.65 14.96 -17.39
C PHE A 369 6.58 13.83 -16.93
N PHE A 370 7.88 13.92 -17.23
CA PHE A 370 8.85 12.96 -16.71
C PHE A 370 8.93 12.98 -15.19
N GLY A 371 8.90 14.16 -14.57
CA GLY A 371 8.83 14.32 -13.13
C GLY A 371 7.65 13.58 -12.50
N MET A 372 6.46 13.64 -13.14
CA MET A 372 5.27 12.92 -12.70
C MET A 372 5.43 11.39 -12.83
N LEU A 373 6.02 10.90 -13.93
CA LEU A 373 6.29 9.47 -14.11
C LEU A 373 7.34 8.95 -13.10
N ILE A 374 8.41 9.70 -12.89
CA ILE A 374 9.43 9.38 -11.86
C ILE A 374 8.79 9.40 -10.48
N GLY A 375 7.96 10.42 -10.21
CA GLY A 375 7.22 10.53 -8.95
C GLY A 375 6.22 9.40 -8.69
N ALA A 376 5.68 8.77 -9.73
CA ALA A 376 4.85 7.58 -9.64
C ALA A 376 5.66 6.30 -9.35
N SER A 377 6.94 6.25 -9.73
CA SER A 377 7.80 5.07 -9.58
C SER A 377 8.03 4.68 -8.11
N ASP A 378 8.25 5.65 -7.20
CA ASP A 378 8.49 5.38 -5.77
C ASP A 378 7.27 4.75 -5.08
N PRO A 379 6.03 5.28 -5.21
CA PRO A 379 4.84 4.63 -4.70
C PRO A 379 4.60 3.22 -5.28
N VAL A 380 4.84 3.01 -6.57
CA VAL A 380 4.72 1.68 -7.21
C VAL A 380 5.68 0.68 -6.56
N ARG A 381 6.93 1.07 -6.33
CA ARG A 381 7.92 0.25 -5.63
C ARG A 381 7.46 -0.11 -4.20
N LYS A 382 6.91 0.84 -3.46
CA LYS A 382 6.40 0.65 -2.10
C LYS A 382 5.20 -0.30 -2.02
N LEU A 383 4.39 -0.41 -3.07
CA LEU A 383 3.28 -1.36 -3.14
C LEU A 383 3.72 -2.81 -2.91
N SER A 384 4.93 -3.20 -3.34
CA SER A 384 5.47 -4.53 -3.04
C SER A 384 5.58 -4.79 -1.54
N GLY A 385 6.10 -3.82 -0.78
CA GLY A 385 6.18 -3.88 0.68
C GLY A 385 4.81 -3.91 1.34
N VAL A 386 3.88 -3.12 0.81
CA VAL A 386 2.48 -3.07 1.28
C VAL A 386 1.82 -4.44 1.15
N ILE A 387 1.91 -5.07 -0.01
CA ILE A 387 1.31 -6.39 -0.26
C ILE A 387 1.95 -7.44 0.66
N THR A 388 3.26 -7.35 0.89
CA THR A 388 3.96 -8.23 1.84
C THR A 388 3.45 -8.06 3.26
N GLY A 389 3.31 -6.82 3.73
CA GLY A 389 2.78 -6.51 5.06
C GLY A 389 1.35 -7.04 5.26
N ILE A 390 0.48 -6.88 4.26
CA ILE A 390 -0.87 -7.44 4.26
C ILE A 390 -0.83 -8.97 4.35
N ASN A 391 0.04 -9.64 3.58
CA ASN A 391 0.17 -11.10 3.63
C ASN A 391 0.66 -11.59 5.00
N VAL A 392 1.58 -10.88 5.64
CA VAL A 392 2.03 -11.17 7.01
C VAL A 392 0.85 -11.04 7.99
N GLY A 393 0.05 -9.98 7.87
CA GLY A 393 -1.16 -9.78 8.66
C GLY A 393 -2.21 -10.89 8.46
N ILE A 394 -2.40 -11.36 7.22
CA ILE A 394 -3.28 -12.49 6.91
C ILE A 394 -2.81 -13.76 7.62
N VAL A 395 -1.51 -14.05 7.59
CA VAL A 395 -0.93 -15.21 8.28
C VAL A 395 -1.12 -15.08 9.80
N GLY A 396 -0.89 -13.89 10.37
CA GLY A 396 -1.15 -13.61 11.78
C GLY A 396 -2.61 -13.86 12.16
N ALA A 397 -3.56 -13.36 11.37
CA ALA A 397 -4.98 -13.58 11.59
C ALA A 397 -5.36 -15.08 11.52
N GLN A 398 -4.82 -15.81 10.55
CA GLN A 398 -5.07 -17.25 10.38
C GLN A 398 -4.53 -18.09 11.55
N SER A 399 -3.55 -17.60 12.28
CA SER A 399 -3.02 -18.28 13.47
C SER A 399 -3.78 -17.89 14.74
N LEU A 400 -4.27 -16.65 14.88
CA LEU A 400 -4.90 -16.16 16.13
C LEU A 400 -6.39 -16.50 16.24
N TYR A 401 -7.17 -16.26 15.18
CA TYR A 401 -8.63 -16.41 15.28
C TYR A 401 -9.11 -17.84 15.54
N PRO A 402 -8.49 -18.89 15.00
CA PRO A 402 -8.87 -20.27 15.35
C PRO A 402 -8.76 -20.58 16.85
N LEU A 403 -7.83 -19.93 17.57
CA LEU A 403 -7.73 -20.07 19.04
C LEU A 403 -8.94 -19.49 19.75
N LEU A 404 -9.44 -18.34 19.27
CA LEU A 404 -10.67 -17.73 19.81
C LEU A 404 -11.92 -18.54 19.50
N ASP A 405 -11.96 -19.15 18.33
CA ASP A 405 -13.12 -19.91 17.84
C ASP A 405 -13.13 -21.37 18.39
N THR A 406 -12.09 -21.79 19.11
CA THR A 406 -11.99 -23.12 19.70
C THR A 406 -13.05 -23.25 20.84
N PRO A 407 -14.00 -24.21 20.75
CA PRO A 407 -15.00 -24.40 21.78
C PRO A 407 -14.37 -24.90 23.08
N SER A 408 -14.76 -24.32 24.20
CA SER A 408 -14.40 -24.87 25.52
C SER A 408 -15.17 -26.18 25.75
N LYS A 409 -14.44 -27.23 26.11
CA LYS A 409 -15.05 -28.50 26.54
C LYS A 409 -15.50 -28.45 28.03
N LEU A 410 -15.01 -27.48 28.78
CA LEU A 410 -15.43 -27.29 30.17
C LEU A 410 -16.84 -26.69 30.17
N LYS A 411 -17.81 -27.49 30.58
CA LYS A 411 -19.19 -27.06 30.77
C LYS A 411 -19.36 -26.60 32.22
N GLU A 412 -19.45 -25.30 32.45
CA GLU A 412 -19.91 -24.79 33.75
C GLU A 412 -21.42 -25.05 33.89
N LYS A 413 -21.81 -25.58 35.05
CA LYS A 413 -23.22 -25.68 35.39
C LYS A 413 -23.79 -24.28 35.57
N SER A 414 -24.94 -24.00 34.96
CA SER A 414 -25.67 -22.74 35.08
C SER A 414 -26.06 -22.40 36.54
N ASN A 415 -26.10 -23.40 37.41
CA ASN A 415 -26.43 -23.25 38.81
C ASN A 415 -25.49 -24.15 39.63
N PRO A 416 -24.26 -23.69 39.99
CA PRO A 416 -23.32 -24.47 40.75
C PRO A 416 -23.80 -24.62 42.19
N TYR A 417 -23.68 -25.83 42.75
CA TYR A 417 -23.91 -26.08 44.16
C TYR A 417 -22.67 -25.66 44.96
N TYR A 418 -22.88 -24.76 45.93
CA TYR A 418 -21.81 -24.36 46.81
C TYR A 418 -21.59 -25.43 47.88
N LEU A 419 -20.40 -26.03 47.85
CA LEU A 419 -20.01 -27.01 48.88
C LEU A 419 -19.78 -26.29 50.19
N PRO A 420 -20.33 -26.82 51.32
CA PRO A 420 -20.02 -26.26 52.63
C PRO A 420 -18.53 -26.48 52.96
N SER A 421 -17.91 -25.48 53.57
CA SER A 421 -16.52 -25.57 54.05
C SER A 421 -16.55 -25.48 55.58
N PRO A 422 -15.89 -26.41 56.32
CA PRO A 422 -15.13 -27.56 55.85
C PRO A 422 -16.03 -28.73 55.37
N HIS A 423 -15.64 -29.36 54.23
CA HIS A 423 -16.25 -30.62 53.79
C HIS A 423 -15.63 -31.79 54.58
N ARG A 424 -16.32 -32.95 54.66
CA ARG A 424 -15.79 -34.12 55.35
C ARG A 424 -14.73 -34.86 54.55
N GLU A 425 -15.09 -35.25 53.33
CA GLU A 425 -14.24 -36.02 52.43
C GLU A 425 -14.58 -35.75 50.99
N ILE A 426 -13.65 -35.96 50.07
CA ILE A 426 -13.87 -36.08 48.64
C ILE A 426 -13.66 -37.55 48.28
N ALA A 427 -14.73 -38.26 47.96
CA ALA A 427 -14.66 -39.68 47.62
C ALA A 427 -14.86 -39.89 46.09
N LEU A 428 -13.90 -40.50 45.47
CA LEU A 428 -14.00 -41.04 44.10
C LEU A 428 -14.38 -42.52 44.23
N ARG A 429 -15.47 -42.94 43.59
CA ARG A 429 -15.93 -44.35 43.63
C ARG A 429 -16.09 -44.85 42.21
N ASN A 430 -15.30 -45.88 41.85
CA ASN A 430 -15.32 -46.55 40.55
C ASN A 430 -15.19 -45.54 39.40
N VAL A 431 -14.29 -44.55 39.51
CA VAL A 431 -14.12 -43.49 38.54
C VAL A 431 -13.18 -43.97 37.44
N SER A 432 -13.65 -43.93 36.20
CA SER A 432 -12.85 -44.12 35.00
C SER A 432 -12.83 -42.82 34.20
N PHE A 433 -11.65 -42.43 33.68
CA PHE A 433 -11.47 -41.19 32.96
C PHE A 433 -10.62 -41.35 31.70
N SER A 434 -11.05 -40.73 30.62
CA SER A 434 -10.31 -40.62 29.37
C SER A 434 -10.33 -39.18 28.85
N TYR A 435 -9.20 -38.69 28.29
CA TYR A 435 -9.11 -37.33 27.72
C TYR A 435 -9.75 -37.25 26.34
N ASP A 436 -9.63 -38.29 25.52
CA ASP A 436 -10.05 -38.33 24.11
C ASP A 436 -11.17 -39.32 23.84
N GLY A 437 -11.61 -40.09 24.84
CA GLY A 437 -12.62 -41.15 24.75
C GLY A 437 -12.08 -42.47 24.20
N ILE A 438 -10.80 -42.54 23.86
CA ILE A 438 -10.15 -43.74 23.26
C ILE A 438 -9.28 -44.42 24.33
N ASP A 439 -8.33 -43.65 24.88
CA ASP A 439 -7.40 -44.19 25.88
C ASP A 439 -7.87 -43.87 27.29
N THR A 440 -8.13 -44.91 28.09
CA THR A 440 -8.54 -44.77 29.47
C THR A 440 -7.33 -44.55 30.38
N VAL A 441 -7.17 -43.31 30.91
CA VAL A 441 -6.05 -42.91 31.76
C VAL A 441 -6.28 -43.34 33.23
N LEU A 442 -7.51 -43.27 33.70
CA LEU A 442 -7.91 -43.77 35.00
C LEU A 442 -8.98 -44.84 34.79
N LYS A 443 -8.83 -45.97 35.44
CA LYS A 443 -9.74 -47.10 35.32
C LYS A 443 -10.14 -47.62 36.68
N ASN A 444 -11.43 -47.54 37.02
CA ASN A 444 -12.03 -48.03 38.22
C ASN A 444 -11.28 -47.56 39.51
N VAL A 445 -11.04 -46.26 39.61
CA VAL A 445 -10.29 -45.69 40.76
C VAL A 445 -11.25 -45.42 41.91
N ASP A 446 -10.90 -45.97 43.07
CA ASP A 446 -11.58 -45.74 44.33
C ASP A 446 -10.58 -45.02 45.30
N VAL A 447 -10.86 -43.77 45.64
CA VAL A 447 -10.02 -42.97 46.55
C VAL A 447 -10.93 -42.08 47.39
N ALA A 448 -10.64 -42.05 48.70
CA ALA A 448 -11.23 -41.06 49.60
C ALA A 448 -10.12 -40.14 50.12
N ILE A 449 -10.34 -38.84 50.09
CA ILE A 449 -9.42 -37.78 50.55
C ILE A 449 -10.13 -37.02 51.69
N GLU A 450 -9.57 -37.04 52.86
CA GLU A 450 -10.13 -36.34 54.01
C GLU A 450 -9.85 -34.83 53.95
N PHE A 451 -10.65 -34.06 54.71
CA PHE A 451 -10.41 -32.60 54.75
C PHE A 451 -9.07 -32.27 55.42
N GLY A 452 -8.21 -31.58 54.67
CA GLY A 452 -6.86 -31.17 55.12
C GLY A 452 -5.73 -32.15 54.76
N GLU A 453 -6.02 -33.28 54.07
CA GLU A 453 -5.05 -34.22 53.53
C GLU A 453 -4.34 -33.70 52.27
#